data_7f89b34bc00ed3ee61be816719a93c2e
#
_entry.id   7f89b34bc00ed3ee61be816719a93c2e
#
_cell.length_a   1.000
_cell.length_b   1.000
_cell.length_c   1.000
_cell.angle_alpha   90.00
_cell.angle_beta   90.00
_cell.angle_gamma   90.00
#
_symmetry.space_group_name_H-M   'P 1'
#
loop_
_entity.id
_entity.type
_entity.pdbx_description
1 polymer ?
#
loop_
_entity_poly.entity_id
_entity_poly.type
_entity_poly.pdbx_seq_one_letter_code
_entity_poly.pdbx_strand_id
1 'polypeptide(L)'
;MQHFVNEVTAEELDEIIKHMENCAVLAHKAGVDCIEVHGDRLVGSLCSPILNHRTDEYGGDLANRTRFALTLVRRLKAIVPDMVIDYKLPIVTPLGDNGFRGKGGLPLDEACIFAKELEAAGVDTLHVAQANHTGNMGDTIPAMGTQPYGFMVSYSKKIKELVSIPVSVVGRIVTPEAAEAVITNGSADIVALGRSLLTDPDFANKCADGHCCDVRTCMMCNKGCTDNIQNRAFLSLSLIHISEPTRLGM
;
A
#
# COMPACT_ATOMS: atom_id res chain seq x y z
N MET A 1 -9.59 -9.69 12.97
CA MET A 1 -8.13 -9.54 12.80
C MET A 1 -7.42 -9.39 14.14
N GLN A 2 -7.85 -8.48 15.03
CA GLN A 2 -7.18 -8.24 16.32
C GLN A 2 -7.14 -9.49 17.23
N HIS A 3 -8.20 -10.27 17.31
CA HIS A 3 -8.20 -11.54 18.06
C HIS A 3 -7.24 -12.54 17.44
N PHE A 4 -7.30 -12.73 16.12
CA PHE A 4 -6.44 -13.68 15.40
C PHE A 4 -4.95 -13.42 15.64
N VAL A 5 -4.49 -12.17 15.56
CA VAL A 5 -3.07 -11.80 15.75
C VAL A 5 -2.54 -12.23 17.12
N ASN A 6 -3.37 -12.14 18.17
CA ASN A 6 -2.96 -12.45 19.55
C ASN A 6 -3.19 -13.91 19.93
N GLU A 7 -3.88 -14.69 19.10
CA GLU A 7 -4.25 -16.09 19.38
C GLU A 7 -3.53 -17.09 18.47
N VAL A 8 -3.11 -16.66 17.26
CA VAL A 8 -2.40 -17.53 16.31
C VAL A 8 -1.09 -18.05 16.90
N THR A 9 -0.84 -19.36 16.77
CA THR A 9 0.37 -19.98 17.30
C THR A 9 1.59 -19.74 16.38
N ALA A 10 2.80 -19.98 16.89
CA ALA A 10 4.02 -19.89 16.10
C ALA A 10 4.03 -20.92 14.95
N GLU A 11 3.50 -22.11 15.20
CA GLU A 11 3.34 -23.17 14.20
C GLU A 11 2.39 -22.77 13.08
N GLU A 12 1.26 -22.18 13.42
CA GLU A 12 0.30 -21.65 12.43
C GLU A 12 0.90 -20.51 11.61
N LEU A 13 1.70 -19.63 12.22
CA LEU A 13 2.44 -18.60 11.50
C LEU A 13 3.45 -19.19 10.51
N ASP A 14 4.18 -20.25 10.89
CA ASP A 14 5.10 -20.95 9.97
C ASP A 14 4.34 -21.63 8.82
N GLU A 15 3.19 -22.25 9.09
CA GLU A 15 2.32 -22.81 8.05
C GLU A 15 1.81 -21.74 7.06
N ILE A 16 1.45 -20.56 7.56
CA ILE A 16 1.06 -19.42 6.70
C ILE A 16 2.23 -19.04 5.78
N ILE A 17 3.45 -18.96 6.29
CA ILE A 17 4.63 -18.66 5.47
C ILE A 17 4.82 -19.74 4.39
N LYS A 18 4.72 -21.04 4.73
CA LYS A 18 4.81 -22.14 3.75
C LYS A 18 3.76 -22.01 2.63
N HIS A 19 2.55 -21.62 2.97
CA HIS A 19 1.52 -21.38 1.96
C HIS A 19 1.88 -20.19 1.06
N MET A 20 2.42 -19.11 1.61
CA MET A 20 2.88 -17.95 0.83
C MET A 20 4.08 -18.32 -0.08
N GLU A 21 5.01 -19.14 0.38
CA GLU A 21 6.09 -19.71 -0.45
C GLU A 21 5.55 -20.50 -1.63
N ASN A 22 4.57 -21.38 -1.40
CA ASN A 22 3.91 -22.12 -2.48
C ASN A 22 3.23 -21.19 -3.50
N CYS A 23 2.57 -20.13 -3.04
CA CYS A 23 1.98 -19.13 -3.91
C CYS A 23 3.05 -18.43 -4.76
N ALA A 24 4.19 -18.06 -4.19
CA ALA A 24 5.29 -17.43 -4.91
C ALA A 24 5.88 -18.36 -5.97
N VAL A 25 6.08 -19.64 -5.66
CA VAL A 25 6.54 -20.65 -6.63
C VAL A 25 5.55 -20.81 -7.78
N LEU A 26 4.24 -20.81 -7.51
CA LEU A 26 3.21 -20.90 -8.54
C LEU A 26 3.19 -19.63 -9.41
N ALA A 27 3.32 -18.46 -8.82
CA ALA A 27 3.42 -17.19 -9.53
C ALA A 27 4.66 -17.17 -10.46
N HIS A 28 5.82 -17.58 -9.95
CA HIS A 28 7.05 -17.69 -10.74
C HIS A 28 6.90 -18.65 -11.92
N LYS A 29 6.33 -19.84 -11.70
CA LYS A 29 6.02 -20.80 -12.78
C LYS A 29 5.04 -20.26 -13.82
N ALA A 30 4.16 -19.36 -13.43
CA ALA A 30 3.23 -18.69 -14.34
C ALA A 30 3.87 -17.51 -15.11
N GLY A 31 5.15 -17.22 -14.90
CA GLY A 31 5.87 -16.12 -15.56
C GLY A 31 5.60 -14.75 -14.93
N VAL A 32 5.26 -14.70 -13.65
CA VAL A 32 5.14 -13.44 -12.91
C VAL A 32 6.53 -12.97 -12.49
N ASP A 33 6.88 -11.74 -12.83
CA ASP A 33 8.20 -11.14 -12.55
C ASP A 33 8.30 -10.51 -11.17
N CYS A 34 7.18 -10.03 -10.62
CA CYS A 34 7.12 -9.30 -9.36
C CYS A 34 5.91 -9.71 -8.53
N ILE A 35 6.09 -9.85 -7.22
CA ILE A 35 5.01 -10.04 -6.25
C ILE A 35 5.02 -8.93 -5.21
N GLU A 36 3.85 -8.38 -4.89
CA GLU A 36 3.71 -7.48 -3.73
C GLU A 36 3.44 -8.31 -2.47
N VAL A 37 4.33 -8.22 -1.49
CA VAL A 37 4.04 -8.64 -0.12
C VAL A 37 3.21 -7.55 0.53
N HIS A 38 1.92 -7.82 0.69
CA HIS A 38 1.00 -6.86 1.28
C HIS A 38 1.24 -6.76 2.80
N GLY A 39 2.16 -5.90 3.18
CA GLY A 39 2.57 -5.66 4.58
C GLY A 39 1.49 -5.05 5.48
N ASP A 40 0.24 -5.07 5.02
CA ASP A 40 -0.97 -4.69 5.71
C ASP A 40 -1.69 -5.95 6.25
N ARG A 41 -2.88 -5.86 6.72
CA ARG A 41 -3.69 -6.99 7.21
C ARG A 41 -2.94 -7.81 8.29
N LEU A 42 -2.73 -9.13 8.07
CA LEU A 42 -2.06 -10.00 9.04
C LEU A 42 -0.65 -9.52 9.35
N VAL A 43 0.16 -9.31 8.31
CA VAL A 43 1.57 -8.91 8.46
C VAL A 43 1.67 -7.58 9.21
N GLY A 44 0.95 -6.56 8.78
CA GLY A 44 0.95 -5.25 9.44
C GLY A 44 0.31 -5.27 10.83
N SER A 45 -0.63 -6.17 11.08
CA SER A 45 -1.21 -6.34 12.42
C SER A 45 -0.21 -6.97 13.40
N LEU A 46 0.62 -7.90 12.93
CA LEU A 46 1.73 -8.47 13.72
C LEU A 46 2.81 -7.40 14.00
N CYS A 47 3.12 -6.54 13.03
CA CYS A 47 4.07 -5.44 13.23
C CYS A 47 3.54 -4.34 14.16
N SER A 48 2.23 -4.18 14.24
CA SER A 48 1.58 -3.03 14.89
C SER A 48 1.75 -3.00 16.41
N PRO A 49 2.24 -1.91 16.99
CA PRO A 49 2.24 -1.73 18.44
C PRO A 49 0.83 -1.52 19.02
N ILE A 50 -0.16 -1.23 18.14
CA ILE A 50 -1.55 -0.98 18.55
C ILE A 50 -2.37 -2.27 18.61
N LEU A 51 -2.09 -3.25 17.73
CA LEU A 51 -2.89 -4.47 17.59
C LEU A 51 -2.23 -5.71 18.17
N ASN A 52 -0.90 -5.75 18.18
CA ASN A 52 -0.13 -6.88 18.67
C ASN A 52 0.14 -6.72 20.18
N HIS A 53 -0.53 -7.54 20.96
CA HIS A 53 -0.36 -7.62 22.43
C HIS A 53 0.28 -8.95 22.85
N ARG A 54 0.95 -9.64 21.94
CA ARG A 54 1.64 -10.90 22.20
C ARG A 54 2.81 -10.71 23.17
N THR A 55 3.09 -11.75 23.95
CA THR A 55 4.21 -11.78 24.90
C THR A 55 5.27 -12.83 24.54
N ASP A 56 5.09 -13.47 23.38
CA ASP A 56 6.05 -14.44 22.82
C ASP A 56 7.05 -13.74 21.87
N GLU A 57 7.80 -14.53 21.11
CA GLU A 57 8.82 -14.06 20.17
C GLU A 57 8.29 -13.24 18.98
N TYR A 58 6.97 -13.11 18.83
CA TYR A 58 6.31 -12.31 17.80
C TYR A 58 5.66 -11.02 18.37
N GLY A 59 5.89 -10.71 19.66
CA GLY A 59 5.29 -9.55 20.33
C GLY A 59 6.27 -8.74 21.16
N GLY A 60 5.81 -7.63 21.72
CA GLY A 60 6.62 -6.74 22.53
C GLY A 60 7.40 -5.70 21.72
N ASP A 61 8.72 -5.81 21.64
CA ASP A 61 9.57 -4.86 20.94
C ASP A 61 9.44 -4.94 19.40
N LEU A 62 10.01 -3.97 18.70
CA LEU A 62 9.94 -3.87 17.24
C LEU A 62 10.53 -5.11 16.56
N ALA A 63 11.69 -5.61 17.04
CA ALA A 63 12.37 -6.74 16.44
C ALA A 63 11.52 -8.03 16.46
N ASN A 64 10.80 -8.25 17.56
CA ASN A 64 9.86 -9.36 17.68
C ASN A 64 8.63 -9.15 16.81
N ARG A 65 8.03 -7.96 16.83
CA ARG A 65 6.83 -7.65 16.03
C ARG A 65 7.09 -7.73 14.51
N THR A 66 8.30 -7.41 14.05
CA THR A 66 8.68 -7.49 12.62
C THR A 66 9.22 -8.86 12.20
N ARG A 67 9.48 -9.76 13.14
CA ARG A 67 10.05 -11.10 12.91
C ARG A 67 9.32 -11.89 11.84
N PHE A 68 8.00 -11.93 11.88
CA PHE A 68 7.20 -12.66 10.89
C PHE A 68 7.42 -12.14 9.48
N ALA A 69 7.33 -10.82 9.30
CA ALA A 69 7.52 -10.16 8.00
C ALA A 69 8.92 -10.40 7.42
N LEU A 70 9.95 -10.24 8.25
CA LEU A 70 11.34 -10.45 7.83
C LEU A 70 11.63 -11.93 7.51
N THR A 71 11.06 -12.85 8.28
CA THR A 71 11.17 -14.29 8.00
C THR A 71 10.49 -14.63 6.67
N LEU A 72 9.28 -14.12 6.44
CA LEU A 72 8.57 -14.30 5.18
C LEU A 72 9.40 -13.81 3.99
N VAL A 73 9.91 -12.58 4.03
CA VAL A 73 10.71 -12.01 2.94
C VAL A 73 11.96 -12.86 2.65
N ARG A 74 12.73 -13.21 3.69
CA ARG A 74 13.93 -14.05 3.51
C ARG A 74 13.61 -15.41 2.90
N ARG A 75 12.54 -16.04 3.30
CA ARG A 75 12.11 -17.34 2.77
C ARG A 75 11.63 -17.22 1.32
N LEU A 76 10.90 -16.16 0.98
CA LEU A 76 10.50 -15.88 -0.41
C LEU A 76 11.73 -15.69 -1.29
N LYS A 77 12.69 -14.85 -0.88
CA LYS A 77 13.95 -14.65 -1.65
C LYS A 77 14.78 -15.92 -1.78
N ALA A 78 14.74 -16.79 -0.80
CA ALA A 78 15.45 -18.09 -0.87
C ALA A 78 14.83 -19.05 -1.89
N ILE A 79 13.49 -19.05 -2.04
CA ILE A 79 12.78 -20.01 -2.89
C ILE A 79 12.55 -19.50 -4.32
N VAL A 80 12.43 -18.18 -4.51
CA VAL A 80 12.27 -17.52 -5.81
C VAL A 80 13.25 -16.33 -5.94
N PRO A 81 14.56 -16.58 -6.01
CA PRO A 81 15.60 -15.55 -5.90
C PRO A 81 15.54 -14.49 -7.00
N ASP A 82 15.08 -14.86 -8.19
CA ASP A 82 15.00 -13.98 -9.35
C ASP A 82 13.70 -13.13 -9.40
N MET A 83 12.73 -13.45 -8.53
CA MET A 83 11.48 -12.69 -8.46
C MET A 83 11.67 -11.40 -7.69
N VAL A 84 11.18 -10.31 -8.25
CA VAL A 84 11.13 -9.00 -7.56
C VAL A 84 10.11 -9.08 -6.42
N ILE A 85 10.53 -8.68 -5.23
CA ILE A 85 9.64 -8.52 -4.07
C ILE A 85 9.42 -7.04 -3.81
N ASP A 86 8.21 -6.57 -4.10
CA ASP A 86 7.71 -5.28 -3.63
C ASP A 86 7.08 -5.47 -2.25
N TYR A 87 7.47 -4.66 -1.28
CA TYR A 87 6.87 -4.73 0.06
C TYR A 87 6.04 -3.49 0.34
N LYS A 88 4.75 -3.68 0.48
CA LYS A 88 3.86 -2.59 0.89
C LYS A 88 4.04 -2.30 2.37
N LEU A 89 4.66 -1.14 2.65
CA LEU A 89 5.01 -0.67 3.99
C LEU A 89 3.88 0.23 4.54
N PRO A 90 3.04 -0.29 5.45
CA PRO A 90 1.93 0.47 6.01
C PRO A 90 2.42 1.37 7.15
N ILE A 91 2.16 2.67 7.03
CA ILE A 91 2.47 3.66 8.05
C ILE A 91 1.19 4.20 8.67
N VAL A 92 1.10 4.21 10.00
CA VAL A 92 0.03 4.90 10.71
C VAL A 92 0.30 6.41 10.72
N THR A 93 -0.73 7.21 10.43
CA THR A 93 -0.59 8.66 10.37
C THR A 93 -1.37 9.32 11.51
N PRO A 94 -0.97 10.50 12.00
CA PRO A 94 -1.67 11.18 13.07
C PRO A 94 -3.14 11.50 12.71
N LEU A 95 -4.02 11.38 13.71
CA LEU A 95 -5.41 11.79 13.64
C LEU A 95 -5.71 12.76 14.80
N GLY A 96 -5.63 14.06 14.52
CA GLY A 96 -5.77 15.09 15.57
C GLY A 96 -4.70 14.94 16.65
N ASP A 97 -5.04 15.41 17.86
CA ASP A 97 -4.06 15.51 18.96
C ASP A 97 -3.80 14.19 19.71
N ASN A 98 -4.66 13.18 19.57
CA ASN A 98 -4.62 11.98 20.41
C ASN A 98 -4.89 10.66 19.68
N GLY A 99 -4.61 10.55 18.41
CA GLY A 99 -4.92 9.31 17.69
C GLY A 99 -4.12 9.08 16.41
N PHE A 100 -4.36 7.90 15.83
CA PHE A 100 -3.75 7.50 14.57
C PHE A 100 -4.84 7.07 13.58
N ARG A 101 -4.60 7.38 12.30
CA ARG A 101 -5.29 6.74 11.18
C ARG A 101 -4.61 5.42 10.88
N GLY A 102 -5.42 4.39 10.78
CA GLY A 102 -4.93 3.03 10.64
C GLY A 102 -4.43 2.44 11.96
N LYS A 103 -4.38 1.11 12.02
CA LYS A 103 -3.92 0.36 13.19
C LYS A 103 -2.96 -0.77 12.83
N GLY A 104 -3.09 -1.32 11.63
CA GLY A 104 -2.26 -2.44 11.15
C GLY A 104 -1.01 -1.97 10.42
N GLY A 105 -0.13 -1.28 11.12
CA GLY A 105 1.13 -0.75 10.58
C GLY A 105 1.97 -0.13 11.67
N LEU A 106 3.00 0.61 11.27
CA LEU A 106 4.02 1.16 12.15
C LEU A 106 3.94 2.69 12.20
N PRO A 107 4.25 3.32 13.35
CA PRO A 107 4.63 4.73 13.41
C PRO A 107 5.84 5.00 12.49
N LEU A 108 6.02 6.25 12.05
CA LEU A 108 7.05 6.58 11.05
C LEU A 108 8.47 6.25 11.52
N ASP A 109 8.79 6.49 12.78
CA ASP A 109 10.09 6.19 13.38
C ASP A 109 10.42 4.70 13.34
N GLU A 110 9.48 3.84 13.74
CA GLU A 110 9.62 2.39 13.62
C GLU A 110 9.61 1.92 12.16
N ALA A 111 8.80 2.52 11.30
CA ALA A 111 8.78 2.22 9.86
C ALA A 111 10.13 2.55 9.19
N CYS A 112 10.83 3.59 9.63
CA CYS A 112 12.17 3.95 9.16
C CYS A 112 13.22 2.88 9.52
N ILE A 113 13.14 2.30 10.71
CA ILE A 113 14.01 1.19 11.14
C ILE A 113 13.70 -0.05 10.31
N PHE A 114 12.42 -0.39 10.25
CA PHE A 114 11.94 -1.59 9.56
C PHE A 114 12.21 -1.56 8.04
N ALA A 115 12.16 -0.39 7.39
CA ALA A 115 12.50 -0.24 5.98
C ALA A 115 13.93 -0.71 5.66
N LYS A 116 14.91 -0.37 6.51
CA LYS A 116 16.30 -0.84 6.39
C LYS A 116 16.42 -2.36 6.60
N GLU A 117 15.66 -2.90 7.55
CA GLU A 117 15.64 -4.33 7.81
C GLU A 117 15.01 -5.12 6.66
N LEU A 118 13.98 -4.56 6.01
CA LEU A 118 13.37 -5.14 4.81
C LEU A 118 14.34 -5.16 3.63
N GLU A 119 15.06 -4.05 3.38
CA GLU A 119 16.12 -3.98 2.38
C GLU A 119 17.20 -5.04 2.66
N ALA A 120 17.69 -5.12 3.90
CA ALA A 120 18.68 -6.12 4.32
C ALA A 120 18.15 -7.57 4.24
N ALA A 121 16.83 -7.77 4.34
CA ALA A 121 16.18 -9.07 4.18
C ALA A 121 16.01 -9.48 2.71
N GLY A 122 16.23 -8.56 1.75
CA GLY A 122 16.18 -8.82 0.32
C GLY A 122 14.93 -8.31 -0.40
N VAL A 123 14.20 -7.35 0.17
CA VAL A 123 13.14 -6.63 -0.55
C VAL A 123 13.78 -5.79 -1.65
N ASP A 124 13.18 -5.81 -2.84
CA ASP A 124 13.71 -5.11 -4.02
C ASP A 124 13.11 -3.70 -4.18
N THR A 125 11.90 -3.47 -3.66
CA THR A 125 11.22 -2.16 -3.69
C THR A 125 10.26 -2.02 -2.52
N LEU A 126 10.06 -0.79 -2.04
CA LEU A 126 9.13 -0.47 -0.96
C LEU A 126 7.96 0.37 -1.48
N HIS A 127 6.73 -0.05 -1.15
CA HIS A 127 5.52 0.68 -1.47
C HIS A 127 4.96 1.36 -0.20
N VAL A 128 5.22 2.65 -0.03
CA VAL A 128 4.77 3.43 1.14
C VAL A 128 3.29 3.75 1.02
N ALA A 129 2.51 3.30 1.99
CA ALA A 129 1.06 3.45 2.00
C ALA A 129 0.53 3.76 3.40
N GLN A 130 -0.69 4.30 3.47
CA GLN A 130 -1.43 4.44 4.71
C GLN A 130 -1.74 3.05 5.30
N ALA A 131 -1.48 2.87 6.59
CA ALA A 131 -1.83 1.65 7.30
C ALA A 131 -3.33 1.38 7.25
N ASN A 132 -3.66 0.08 7.27
CA ASN A 132 -5.04 -0.38 7.28
C ASN A 132 -5.80 0.13 8.52
N HIS A 133 -7.06 0.36 8.28
CA HIS A 133 -8.05 0.62 9.31
C HIS A 133 -8.79 -0.65 9.69
N THR A 134 -9.10 -0.83 10.91
CA THR A 134 -10.01 -1.90 11.34
C THR A 134 -11.46 -1.44 11.21
N GLY A 135 -12.03 -1.50 9.99
CA GLY A 135 -13.44 -1.23 9.74
C GLY A 135 -13.81 0.08 9.05
N ASN A 136 -12.88 1.01 8.83
CA ASN A 136 -13.14 2.26 8.10
C ASN A 136 -12.20 2.43 6.90
N MET A 137 -12.68 2.15 5.69
CA MET A 137 -11.89 2.34 4.47
C MET A 137 -11.54 3.81 4.18
N GLY A 138 -12.19 4.76 4.85
CA GLY A 138 -11.90 6.18 4.70
C GLY A 138 -10.49 6.59 5.13
N ASP A 139 -9.81 5.79 5.94
CA ASP A 139 -8.42 6.06 6.32
C ASP A 139 -7.43 5.72 5.19
N THR A 140 -7.60 4.59 4.55
CA THR A 140 -6.73 4.11 3.45
C THR A 140 -7.15 4.63 2.08
N ILE A 141 -8.45 4.85 1.88
CA ILE A 141 -9.03 5.37 0.63
C ILE A 141 -9.83 6.64 0.95
N PRO A 142 -9.14 7.74 1.32
CA PRO A 142 -9.81 8.93 1.81
C PRO A 142 -10.66 9.59 0.72
N ALA A 143 -11.86 10.01 1.12
CA ALA A 143 -12.76 10.79 0.29
C ALA A 143 -12.28 12.25 0.16
N MET A 144 -12.92 13.00 -0.72
CA MET A 144 -12.69 14.45 -0.87
C MET A 144 -12.88 15.16 0.49
N GLY A 145 -11.97 16.05 0.84
CA GLY A 145 -12.02 16.85 2.07
C GLY A 145 -11.57 16.15 3.35
N THR A 146 -11.26 14.84 3.33
CA THR A 146 -10.88 14.10 4.54
C THR A 146 -9.38 14.09 4.84
N GLN A 147 -8.54 14.15 3.82
CA GLN A 147 -7.08 14.21 3.92
C GLN A 147 -6.53 15.06 2.76
N PRO A 148 -5.35 15.68 2.90
CA PRO A 148 -4.74 16.45 1.82
C PRO A 148 -4.35 15.57 0.62
N TYR A 149 -4.19 16.18 -0.55
CA TYR A 149 -3.59 15.51 -1.70
C TYR A 149 -2.12 15.18 -1.42
N GLY A 150 -1.66 14.01 -1.86
CA GLY A 150 -0.27 13.58 -1.64
C GLY A 150 0.11 13.36 -0.16
N PHE A 151 -0.85 13.08 0.72
CA PHE A 151 -0.63 13.00 2.18
C PHE A 151 0.44 11.99 2.62
N MET A 152 0.78 10.99 1.79
CA MET A 152 1.86 10.04 2.07
C MET A 152 3.24 10.45 1.50
N VAL A 153 3.33 11.52 0.72
CA VAL A 153 4.57 11.91 0.02
C VAL A 153 5.70 12.31 0.99
N SER A 154 5.38 12.97 2.09
CA SER A 154 6.38 13.29 3.11
C SER A 154 6.93 12.06 3.84
N TYR A 155 6.10 11.03 3.98
CA TYR A 155 6.51 9.74 4.57
C TYR A 155 7.41 8.96 3.62
N SER A 156 7.05 8.87 2.34
CA SER A 156 7.90 8.20 1.34
C SER A 156 9.27 8.87 1.20
N LYS A 157 9.32 10.20 1.23
CA LYS A 157 10.59 10.94 1.21
C LYS A 157 11.50 10.53 2.36
N LYS A 158 10.96 10.44 3.57
CA LYS A 158 11.70 9.99 4.75
C LYS A 158 12.23 8.57 4.62
N ILE A 159 11.44 7.65 4.09
CA ILE A 159 11.86 6.27 3.85
C ILE A 159 12.95 6.24 2.77
N LYS A 160 12.76 6.95 1.65
CA LYS A 160 13.72 7.02 0.54
C LYS A 160 15.10 7.55 0.96
N GLU A 161 15.17 8.48 1.91
CA GLU A 161 16.43 9.00 2.45
C GLU A 161 17.25 7.92 3.20
N LEU A 162 16.65 6.77 3.55
CA LEU A 162 17.22 5.76 4.43
C LEU A 162 17.57 4.44 3.75
N VAL A 163 17.05 4.21 2.54
CA VAL A 163 17.22 2.97 1.76
C VAL A 163 17.81 3.28 0.39
N SER A 164 18.44 2.28 -0.23
CA SER A 164 19.01 2.39 -1.58
C SER A 164 18.09 1.81 -2.66
N ILE A 165 17.13 0.97 -2.27
CA ILE A 165 16.14 0.38 -3.18
C ILE A 165 15.08 1.40 -3.58
N PRO A 166 14.42 1.21 -4.75
CA PRO A 166 13.33 2.07 -5.19
C PRO A 166 12.18 2.16 -4.17
N VAL A 167 11.63 3.35 -4.05
CA VAL A 167 10.48 3.62 -3.17
C VAL A 167 9.31 4.12 -4.00
N SER A 168 8.17 3.46 -3.89
CA SER A 168 6.91 3.90 -4.46
C SER A 168 6.01 4.53 -3.39
N VAL A 169 5.10 5.42 -3.81
CA VAL A 169 4.14 6.06 -2.91
C VAL A 169 2.75 6.10 -3.51
N VAL A 170 1.75 5.83 -2.68
CA VAL A 170 0.32 6.01 -2.99
C VAL A 170 -0.32 6.96 -1.97
N GLY A 171 -1.23 7.83 -2.42
CA GLY A 171 -1.98 8.67 -1.48
C GLY A 171 -2.56 9.92 -2.11
N ARG A 172 -3.69 9.83 -2.81
CA ARG A 172 -4.40 10.96 -3.43
C ARG A 172 -3.54 11.79 -4.40
N ILE A 173 -2.70 11.13 -5.17
CA ILE A 173 -2.01 11.72 -6.31
C ILE A 173 -2.95 11.56 -7.51
N VAL A 174 -3.42 12.65 -8.10
CA VAL A 174 -4.55 12.62 -9.05
C VAL A 174 -4.29 13.32 -10.35
N THR A 175 -3.26 14.17 -10.42
CA THR A 175 -2.89 14.88 -11.65
C THR A 175 -1.49 14.52 -12.11
N PRO A 176 -1.19 14.67 -13.42
CA PRO A 176 0.15 14.48 -13.95
C PRO A 176 1.21 15.34 -13.26
N GLU A 177 0.90 16.62 -13.02
CA GLU A 177 1.83 17.57 -12.40
C GLU A 177 2.16 17.16 -10.95
N ALA A 178 1.17 16.65 -10.21
CA ALA A 178 1.40 16.15 -8.85
C ALA A 178 2.26 14.87 -8.86
N ALA A 179 2.05 13.98 -9.83
CA ALA A 179 2.87 12.78 -9.99
C ALA A 179 4.31 13.12 -10.37
N GLU A 180 4.50 14.00 -11.35
CA GLU A 180 5.81 14.50 -11.76
C GLU A 180 6.56 15.20 -10.62
N ALA A 181 5.87 16.02 -9.84
CA ALA A 181 6.46 16.71 -8.70
C ALA A 181 6.98 15.73 -7.61
N VAL A 182 6.33 14.59 -7.41
CA VAL A 182 6.81 13.55 -6.46
C VAL A 182 8.17 13.00 -6.90
N ILE A 183 8.33 12.73 -8.19
CA ILE A 183 9.56 12.18 -8.77
C ILE A 183 10.68 13.24 -8.79
N THR A 184 10.40 14.40 -9.36
CA THR A 184 11.38 15.47 -9.54
C THR A 184 11.92 16.05 -8.24
N ASN A 185 11.07 16.09 -7.19
CA ASN A 185 11.49 16.50 -5.84
C ASN A 185 12.19 15.39 -5.05
N GLY A 186 12.44 14.22 -5.66
CA GLY A 186 13.06 13.08 -5.01
C GLY A 186 12.29 12.53 -3.82
N SER A 187 10.95 12.64 -3.84
CA SER A 187 10.12 12.14 -2.74
C SER A 187 9.79 10.65 -2.86
N ALA A 188 9.81 10.13 -4.06
CA ALA A 188 9.72 8.71 -4.40
C ALA A 188 10.32 8.46 -5.78
N ASP A 189 10.54 7.19 -6.14
CA ASP A 189 10.98 6.77 -7.48
C ASP A 189 9.80 6.38 -8.36
N ILE A 190 8.70 5.95 -7.75
CA ILE A 190 7.51 5.46 -8.43
C ILE A 190 6.27 6.08 -7.78
N VAL A 191 5.30 6.45 -8.61
CA VAL A 191 3.98 6.90 -8.15
C VAL A 191 2.95 5.82 -8.42
N ALA A 192 2.31 5.33 -7.36
CA ALA A 192 1.23 4.36 -7.46
C ALA A 192 -0.13 5.07 -7.54
N LEU A 193 -0.88 4.77 -8.59
CA LEU A 193 -2.16 5.37 -8.90
C LEU A 193 -3.28 4.32 -8.83
N GLY A 194 -4.27 4.52 -7.97
CA GLY A 194 -5.45 3.65 -7.89
C GLY A 194 -6.64 4.28 -8.62
N ARG A 195 -7.42 5.09 -7.91
CA ARG A 195 -8.65 5.72 -8.44
C ARG A 195 -8.41 6.60 -9.67
N SER A 196 -7.23 7.19 -9.80
CA SER A 196 -6.85 7.98 -10.99
C SER A 196 -6.82 7.11 -12.24
N LEU A 197 -6.27 5.90 -12.19
CA LEU A 197 -6.28 4.94 -13.29
C LEU A 197 -7.66 4.35 -13.57
N LEU A 198 -8.52 4.22 -12.55
CA LEU A 198 -9.92 3.86 -12.77
C LEU A 198 -10.66 4.97 -13.56
N THR A 199 -10.34 6.24 -13.26
CA THR A 199 -10.98 7.40 -13.92
C THR A 199 -10.44 7.61 -15.34
N ASP A 200 -9.15 7.43 -15.52
CA ASP A 200 -8.48 7.51 -16.82
C ASP A 200 -7.46 6.38 -16.97
N PRO A 201 -7.84 5.25 -17.60
CA PRO A 201 -6.93 4.14 -17.85
C PRO A 201 -5.68 4.51 -18.67
N ASP A 202 -5.81 5.54 -19.53
CA ASP A 202 -4.72 6.05 -20.37
C ASP A 202 -3.87 7.14 -19.70
N PHE A 203 -4.02 7.34 -18.40
CA PHE A 203 -3.30 8.38 -17.65
C PHE A 203 -1.79 8.39 -17.99
N ALA A 204 -1.12 7.24 -17.85
CA ALA A 204 0.31 7.13 -18.10
C ALA A 204 0.68 7.37 -19.56
N ASN A 205 -0.09 6.81 -20.52
CA ASN A 205 0.14 6.99 -21.95
C ASN A 205 -0.02 8.46 -22.35
N LYS A 206 -1.08 9.13 -21.88
CA LYS A 206 -1.29 10.56 -22.12
C LYS A 206 -0.13 11.40 -21.60
N CYS A 207 0.39 11.07 -20.40
CA CYS A 207 1.57 11.76 -19.87
C CYS A 207 2.81 11.54 -20.72
N ALA A 208 3.07 10.29 -21.15
CA ALA A 208 4.21 9.95 -21.99
C ALA A 208 4.17 10.65 -23.38
N ASP A 209 2.97 10.80 -23.93
CA ASP A 209 2.74 11.43 -25.25
C ASP A 209 2.64 12.97 -25.17
N GLY A 210 2.80 13.57 -23.99
CA GLY A 210 2.70 15.04 -23.80
C GLY A 210 1.27 15.58 -23.74
N HIS A 211 0.27 14.71 -23.65
CA HIS A 211 -1.16 15.05 -23.57
C HIS A 211 -1.68 15.12 -22.12
N CYS A 212 -0.90 15.66 -21.20
CA CYS A 212 -1.26 15.74 -19.78
C CYS A 212 -2.57 16.48 -19.51
N CYS A 213 -2.89 17.50 -20.32
CA CYS A 213 -4.13 18.26 -20.19
C CYS A 213 -5.40 17.47 -20.55
N ASP A 214 -5.27 16.33 -21.24
CA ASP A 214 -6.39 15.47 -21.62
C ASP A 214 -6.68 14.39 -20.55
N VAL A 215 -5.92 14.38 -19.45
CA VAL A 215 -6.13 13.45 -18.35
C VAL A 215 -7.39 13.80 -17.56
N ARG A 216 -8.29 12.83 -17.43
CA ARG A 216 -9.48 12.94 -16.59
C ARG A 216 -9.11 12.74 -15.13
N THR A 217 -9.22 13.82 -14.35
CA THR A 217 -8.83 13.82 -12.94
C THR A 217 -9.91 13.20 -12.04
N CYS A 218 -9.53 12.31 -11.15
CA CYS A 218 -10.43 11.71 -10.18
C CYS A 218 -10.85 12.72 -9.11
N MET A 219 -12.17 12.91 -8.90
CA MET A 219 -12.76 13.80 -7.89
C MET A 219 -12.61 13.30 -6.45
N MET A 220 -12.16 12.06 -6.24
CA MET A 220 -12.08 11.42 -4.92
C MET A 220 -13.41 11.35 -4.15
N CYS A 221 -14.56 11.26 -4.86
CA CYS A 221 -15.89 11.22 -4.25
C CYS A 221 -16.24 9.90 -3.57
N ASN A 222 -15.51 8.83 -3.88
CA ASN A 222 -15.70 7.44 -3.41
C ASN A 222 -17.04 6.76 -3.79
N LYS A 223 -17.99 7.45 -4.43
CA LYS A 223 -19.34 6.95 -4.70
C LYS A 223 -19.37 5.70 -5.60
N GLY A 224 -18.74 5.78 -6.78
CA GLY A 224 -18.80 4.70 -7.76
C GLY A 224 -17.74 3.62 -7.59
N CYS A 225 -16.70 3.88 -6.80
CA CYS A 225 -15.63 2.92 -6.53
C CYS A 225 -15.77 2.32 -5.13
N THR A 226 -15.37 3.01 -4.08
CA THR A 226 -15.30 2.47 -2.71
C THR A 226 -16.68 2.06 -2.18
N ASP A 227 -17.70 2.90 -2.35
CA ASP A 227 -19.06 2.58 -1.87
C ASP A 227 -19.62 1.38 -2.61
N ASN A 228 -19.40 1.27 -3.92
CA ASN A 228 -19.84 0.13 -4.70
C ASN A 228 -19.13 -1.16 -4.29
N ILE A 229 -17.81 -1.12 -4.01
CA ILE A 229 -17.08 -2.28 -3.46
C ILE A 229 -17.69 -2.72 -2.12
N GLN A 230 -17.95 -1.78 -1.22
CA GLN A 230 -18.56 -2.09 0.09
C GLN A 230 -19.95 -2.70 -0.05
N ASN A 231 -20.73 -2.23 -1.01
CA ASN A 231 -22.07 -2.72 -1.30
C ASN A 231 -22.08 -3.94 -2.23
N ARG A 232 -20.90 -4.50 -2.59
CA ARG A 232 -20.75 -5.62 -3.54
C ARG A 232 -21.39 -5.35 -4.91
N ALA A 233 -21.42 -4.08 -5.32
CA ALA A 233 -21.90 -3.64 -6.62
C ALA A 233 -20.73 -3.49 -7.61
N PHE A 234 -21.04 -3.41 -8.89
CA PHE A 234 -20.04 -3.16 -9.93
C PHE A 234 -19.40 -1.78 -9.77
N LEU A 235 -18.10 -1.70 -10.03
CA LEU A 235 -17.38 -0.42 -10.08
C LEU A 235 -18.04 0.47 -11.15
N SER A 236 -18.35 1.69 -10.77
CA SER A 236 -18.78 2.74 -11.68
C SER A 236 -18.02 4.03 -11.35
N LEU A 237 -17.91 4.93 -12.31
CA LEU A 237 -17.19 6.17 -12.15
C LEU A 237 -18.15 7.34 -12.32
N SER A 238 -18.20 8.21 -11.32
CA SER A 238 -19.08 9.39 -11.33
C SER A 238 -18.82 10.31 -12.53
N LEU A 239 -17.57 10.37 -13.00
CA LEU A 239 -17.17 11.22 -14.13
C LEU A 239 -17.53 10.65 -15.50
N ILE A 240 -17.65 9.34 -15.68
CA ILE A 240 -18.02 8.74 -16.97
C ILE A 240 -19.45 9.15 -17.36
N HIS A 241 -20.35 9.28 -16.39
CA HIS A 241 -21.71 9.73 -16.63
C HIS A 241 -21.86 11.22 -16.95
N ILE A 242 -20.84 12.03 -16.64
CA ILE A 242 -20.82 13.48 -16.94
C ILE A 242 -20.24 13.76 -18.33
N SER A 243 -19.35 12.92 -18.83
CA SER A 243 -18.65 13.12 -20.10
C SER A 243 -19.30 12.47 -21.31
N GLU A 244 -20.27 11.57 -21.14
CA GLU A 244 -21.11 11.13 -22.25
C GLU A 244 -22.21 12.17 -22.52
N PRO A 245 -22.21 12.86 -23.69
CA PRO A 245 -23.38 13.62 -24.07
C PRO A 245 -24.53 12.63 -24.14
N THR A 246 -25.57 12.87 -23.33
CA THR A 246 -26.84 12.18 -23.46
C THR A 246 -27.21 12.27 -24.94
N ARG A 247 -27.10 11.15 -25.68
CA ARG A 247 -27.81 11.02 -26.93
C ARG A 247 -29.29 11.01 -26.54
N LEU A 248 -29.84 12.23 -26.45
CA LEU A 248 -31.27 12.42 -26.54
C LEU A 248 -31.65 11.88 -27.92
N GLY A 249 -32.29 10.70 -27.93
CA GLY A 249 -32.84 10.13 -29.12
C GLY A 249 -33.78 11.16 -29.77
N MET A 250 -33.51 11.46 -31.02
CA MET A 250 -34.54 11.89 -31.94
C MET A 250 -35.26 10.65 -32.46
#